data_8f557679db0f0faede91c3f122565cf8
#
_entry.id   8f557679db0f0faede91c3f122565cf8
#
_cell.length_a   1.000
_cell.length_b   1.000
_cell.length_c   1.000
_cell.angle_alpha   90.00
_cell.angle_beta   90.00
_cell.angle_gamma   90.00
#
_symmetry.space_group_name_H-M   'P 1'
#
loop_
_entity.id
_entity.type
_entity.pdbx_description
1 polymer ?
#
loop_
_entity_poly.entity_id
_entity_poly.type
_entity_poly.pdbx_seq_one_letter_code
_entity_poly.pdbx_strand_id
1 'polypeptide(L)'
;MTAVDHVVYKLSNISLLLLLSLLWGGTIVVAKPNNGFSTQLIHIFSPQSPLYPGNISYTEENQLLLQQTNARKRYIDATIAAALSNNMSQTSKNPLDELPRLKLEFYPYGMYIVQLGLGTFDAKFPASTFKTYYLYTDTGSQLIWTLCEDCLKQKPQPKCFKTRDPPFPNSQSKTYMPLPCGGHRLCKPGKCKGGICSMDSKYQDGSGVRTTLGSEAFSLLTTSGRAQAIGNIVLGCAYEATADIFGAGEDYKVSGMLGLGYNPISFPNQISHLIDGAFSFCLTRRRDVQTYLRFSSDIPQPLGGVRVTPLVLSDLVPYYHVNLKAISVDGHKLLINPTVFEIRKRGTEGGCIIDNGSSFTLLINPAHKALVMHLEYHFMRYPSFNKVLPPIYPKFELCYNWSPPPREANEALPTITFHFDGPNHPNIDVAPESSFILMHDRSSNRDILCLAFVSDDVRTIFGSWQLSDYRYIFDLKRSLLKFAPEDCAKNS
;
A
#
# COMPACT_ATOMS: atom_id res chain seq x y z
N MET A 1 57.69 -35.36 48.14
CA MET A 1 56.69 -35.02 47.13
C MET A 1 56.23 -33.57 47.37
N THR A 2 56.78 -32.72 46.62
CA THR A 2 56.81 -31.27 46.88
C THR A 2 55.73 -30.54 46.02
N ALA A 3 55.30 -29.38 46.46
CA ALA A 3 54.26 -28.55 45.93
C ALA A 3 54.32 -28.22 44.40
N VAL A 4 55.36 -28.66 43.70
CA VAL A 4 55.60 -28.44 42.27
C VAL A 4 54.71 -29.36 41.38
N ASP A 5 54.46 -30.62 41.88
CA ASP A 5 53.65 -31.57 41.09
C ASP A 5 52.16 -31.21 40.98
N HIS A 6 51.62 -30.49 41.97
CA HIS A 6 50.20 -30.04 41.91
C HIS A 6 49.98 -28.88 40.97
N VAL A 7 50.95 -28.05 40.66
CA VAL A 7 50.84 -26.90 39.78
C VAL A 7 50.88 -27.33 38.29
N VAL A 8 51.76 -28.35 38.01
CA VAL A 8 51.86 -28.85 36.62
C VAL A 8 50.61 -29.62 36.20
N TYR A 9 49.98 -30.37 37.13
CA TYR A 9 48.69 -31.07 36.80
C TYR A 9 47.49 -30.12 36.59
N LYS A 10 47.46 -28.98 37.28
CA LYS A 10 46.42 -27.99 37.11
C LYS A 10 46.59 -27.19 35.81
N LEU A 11 47.80 -26.91 35.38
CA LEU A 11 48.07 -26.21 34.12
C LEU A 11 47.80 -27.08 32.88
N SER A 12 48.08 -28.41 32.97
CA SER A 12 47.78 -29.32 31.85
C SER A 12 46.27 -29.51 31.61
N ASN A 13 45.46 -29.55 32.68
CA ASN A 13 44.02 -29.69 32.56
C ASN A 13 43.32 -28.42 32.04
N ILE A 14 43.85 -27.23 32.35
CA ILE A 14 43.29 -25.97 31.82
C ILE A 14 43.62 -25.82 30.33
N SER A 15 44.83 -26.20 29.90
CA SER A 15 45.21 -26.18 28.49
C SER A 15 44.45 -27.21 27.65
N LEU A 16 44.12 -28.38 28.21
CA LEU A 16 43.33 -29.40 27.51
C LEU A 16 41.86 -29.01 27.38
N LEU A 17 41.29 -28.34 28.38
CA LEU A 17 39.92 -27.79 28.32
C LEU A 17 39.81 -26.63 27.34
N LEU A 18 40.84 -25.79 27.21
CA LEU A 18 40.89 -24.71 26.21
C LEU A 18 41.12 -25.25 24.79
N LEU A 19 41.88 -26.34 24.62
CA LEU A 19 42.06 -27.00 23.32
C LEU A 19 40.82 -27.78 22.88
N LEU A 20 40.05 -28.38 23.80
CA LEU A 20 38.80 -29.07 23.49
C LEU A 20 37.67 -28.08 23.14
N SER A 21 37.70 -26.85 23.65
CA SER A 21 36.75 -25.81 23.25
C SER A 21 37.03 -25.21 21.86
N LEU A 22 38.24 -25.39 21.34
CA LEU A 22 38.63 -24.95 19.99
C LEU A 22 38.37 -26.03 18.91
N LEU A 23 38.13 -27.28 19.30
CA LEU A 23 37.83 -28.37 18.36
C LEU A 23 36.32 -28.60 18.14
N TRP A 24 35.47 -28.05 18.99
CA TRP A 24 34.04 -27.92 18.69
C TRP A 24 33.82 -26.54 18.05
N GLY A 25 34.05 -26.49 16.77
CA GLY A 25 33.65 -25.38 15.91
C GLY A 25 32.13 -25.25 15.84
N GLY A 26 31.47 -25.12 16.98
CA GLY A 26 30.15 -24.59 17.09
C GLY A 26 30.26 -23.14 16.68
N THR A 27 29.87 -22.82 15.44
CA THR A 27 29.48 -21.45 15.07
C THR A 27 28.53 -21.00 16.16
N ILE A 28 28.97 -20.09 17.02
CA ILE A 28 28.06 -19.31 17.87
C ILE A 28 27.24 -18.51 16.87
N VAL A 29 26.10 -19.08 16.49
CA VAL A 29 25.04 -18.32 15.82
C VAL A 29 24.58 -17.34 16.90
N VAL A 30 25.19 -16.16 16.92
CA VAL A 30 24.63 -15.03 17.64
C VAL A 30 23.28 -14.83 16.99
N ALA A 31 22.24 -15.31 17.65
CA ALA A 31 20.87 -15.04 17.22
C ALA A 31 20.77 -13.52 17.08
N LYS A 32 20.63 -13.06 15.83
CA LYS A 32 20.38 -11.65 15.55
C LYS A 32 19.17 -11.26 16.39
N PRO A 33 19.22 -10.17 17.16
CA PRO A 33 18.05 -9.78 17.95
C PRO A 33 16.85 -9.76 17.04
N ASN A 34 15.75 -10.33 17.49
CA ASN A 34 14.52 -10.45 16.73
C ASN A 34 13.89 -9.03 16.60
N ASN A 35 14.30 -8.28 15.58
CA ASN A 35 13.88 -6.90 15.33
C ASN A 35 12.60 -6.83 14.49
N GLY A 36 11.85 -7.93 14.39
CA GLY A 36 10.59 -7.97 13.70
C GLY A 36 9.48 -7.34 14.52
N PHE A 37 8.57 -6.67 13.85
CA PHE A 37 7.35 -6.14 14.45
C PHE A 37 6.22 -6.14 13.40
N SER A 38 4.98 -6.08 13.89
CA SER A 38 3.80 -5.94 13.05
C SER A 38 2.85 -4.92 13.65
N THR A 39 2.05 -4.32 12.78
CA THR A 39 0.95 -3.45 13.16
C THR A 39 -0.30 -3.85 12.41
N GLN A 40 -1.46 -3.69 13.07
CA GLN A 40 -2.74 -4.03 12.49
C GLN A 40 -3.05 -3.14 11.28
N LEU A 41 -3.49 -3.77 10.19
CA LEU A 41 -4.15 -3.12 9.07
C LEU A 41 -5.66 -3.23 9.25
N ILE A 42 -6.34 -2.12 9.26
CA ILE A 42 -7.79 -2.05 9.43
C ILE A 42 -8.41 -1.73 8.08
N HIS A 43 -9.27 -2.63 7.58
CA HIS A 43 -10.04 -2.34 6.37
C HIS A 43 -10.99 -1.16 6.62
N ILE A 44 -11.10 -0.22 5.68
CA ILE A 44 -11.90 1.00 5.88
C ILE A 44 -13.38 0.73 6.19
N PHE A 45 -13.94 -0.35 5.65
CA PHE A 45 -15.32 -0.79 5.91
C PHE A 45 -15.43 -1.80 7.06
N SER A 46 -14.37 -2.03 7.82
CA SER A 46 -14.45 -2.83 9.05
C SER A 46 -15.24 -2.08 10.13
N PRO A 47 -16.06 -2.77 10.95
CA PRO A 47 -16.67 -2.16 12.12
C PRO A 47 -15.67 -1.54 13.11
N GLN A 48 -14.42 -1.96 13.07
CA GLN A 48 -13.33 -1.40 13.87
C GLN A 48 -12.72 -0.14 13.26
N SER A 49 -13.04 0.14 11.99
CA SER A 49 -12.53 1.31 11.30
C SER A 49 -13.20 2.59 11.81
N PRO A 50 -12.44 3.65 12.04
CA PRO A 50 -13.01 4.98 12.27
C PRO A 50 -13.76 5.54 11.04
N LEU A 51 -13.62 4.90 9.88
CA LEU A 51 -14.30 5.23 8.62
C LEU A 51 -15.49 4.32 8.34
N TYR A 52 -15.88 3.48 9.29
CA TYR A 52 -17.00 2.55 9.09
C TYR A 52 -18.27 3.31 8.72
N PRO A 53 -18.83 3.10 7.51
CA PRO A 53 -19.97 3.85 7.03
C PRO A 53 -21.31 3.37 7.61
N GLY A 54 -21.28 2.42 8.56
CA GLY A 54 -22.46 1.74 9.02
C GLY A 54 -22.89 0.59 8.09
N ASN A 55 -24.17 0.24 8.15
CA ASN A 55 -24.73 -0.85 7.36
C ASN A 55 -25.05 -0.35 5.94
N ILE A 56 -24.06 -0.32 5.08
CA ILE A 56 -24.23 -0.12 3.64
C ILE A 56 -24.39 -1.48 2.94
N SER A 57 -25.11 -1.50 1.83
CA SER A 57 -25.23 -2.69 0.99
C SER A 57 -23.91 -3.00 0.30
N TYR A 58 -23.72 -4.26 -0.08
CA TYR A 58 -22.55 -4.69 -0.86
C TYR A 58 -22.41 -3.92 -2.19
N THR A 59 -23.52 -3.56 -2.80
CA THR A 59 -23.55 -2.73 -4.02
C THR A 59 -23.02 -1.31 -3.75
N GLU A 60 -23.48 -0.67 -2.68
CA GLU A 60 -22.99 0.67 -2.30
C GLU A 60 -21.50 0.65 -2.00
N GLU A 61 -21.03 -0.40 -1.31
CA GLU A 61 -19.60 -0.58 -1.06
C GLU A 61 -18.81 -0.69 -2.36
N ASN A 62 -19.22 -1.56 -3.28
CA ASN A 62 -18.51 -1.73 -4.55
C ASN A 62 -18.52 -0.45 -5.40
N GLN A 63 -19.56 0.36 -5.32
CA GLN A 63 -19.60 1.68 -5.94
C GLN A 63 -18.56 2.62 -5.32
N LEU A 64 -18.44 2.64 -3.99
CA LEU A 64 -17.41 3.42 -3.29
C LEU A 64 -16.00 2.97 -3.67
N LEU A 65 -15.74 1.67 -3.74
CA LEU A 65 -14.45 1.12 -4.17
C LEU A 65 -14.11 1.48 -5.62
N LEU A 66 -15.10 1.47 -6.51
CA LEU A 66 -14.92 1.87 -7.90
C LEU A 66 -14.56 3.36 -8.03
N GLN A 67 -15.22 4.20 -7.26
CA GLN A 67 -14.94 5.63 -7.23
C GLN A 67 -13.54 5.90 -6.67
N GLN A 68 -13.14 5.19 -5.62
CA GLN A 68 -11.79 5.22 -5.07
C GLN A 68 -10.75 4.82 -6.12
N THR A 69 -10.98 3.73 -6.86
CA THR A 69 -10.09 3.29 -7.94
C THR A 69 -9.85 4.41 -8.98
N ASN A 70 -10.91 5.12 -9.38
CA ASN A 70 -10.80 6.24 -10.32
C ASN A 70 -10.06 7.44 -9.72
N ALA A 71 -10.27 7.76 -8.44
CA ALA A 71 -9.54 8.83 -7.77
C ALA A 71 -8.04 8.46 -7.65
N ARG A 72 -7.75 7.20 -7.35
CA ARG A 72 -6.39 6.68 -7.28
C ARG A 72 -5.65 6.75 -8.61
N LYS A 73 -6.31 6.37 -9.72
CA LYS A 73 -5.75 6.55 -11.06
C LYS A 73 -5.29 7.99 -11.29
N ARG A 74 -6.16 8.96 -11.02
CA ARG A 74 -5.81 10.39 -11.17
C ARG A 74 -4.60 10.80 -10.32
N TYR A 75 -4.53 10.30 -9.08
CA TYR A 75 -3.37 10.55 -8.21
C TYR A 75 -2.07 10.04 -8.83
N ILE A 76 -2.03 8.81 -9.31
CA ILE A 76 -0.85 8.18 -9.92
C ILE A 76 -0.43 8.96 -11.17
N ASP A 77 -1.39 9.28 -12.04
CA ASP A 77 -1.12 10.06 -13.27
C ASP A 77 -0.56 11.46 -12.94
N ALA A 78 -1.11 12.15 -11.95
CA ALA A 78 -0.60 13.45 -11.50
C ALA A 78 0.81 13.36 -10.88
N THR A 79 1.09 12.30 -10.11
CA THR A 79 2.42 12.07 -9.52
C THR A 79 3.47 11.87 -10.61
N ILE A 80 3.14 11.12 -11.65
CA ILE A 80 4.03 10.89 -12.79
C ILE A 80 4.20 12.17 -13.61
N ALA A 81 3.14 12.92 -13.89
CA ALA A 81 3.22 14.19 -14.58
C ALA A 81 4.13 15.19 -13.83
N ALA A 82 4.01 15.26 -12.50
CA ALA A 82 4.88 16.09 -11.66
C ALA A 82 6.35 15.63 -11.70
N ALA A 83 6.61 14.31 -11.74
CA ALA A 83 7.96 13.77 -11.88
C ALA A 83 8.59 14.12 -13.23
N LEU A 84 7.81 14.08 -14.31
CA LEU A 84 8.26 14.47 -15.66
C LEU A 84 8.53 15.98 -15.75
N SER A 85 7.65 16.84 -15.19
CA SER A 85 7.83 18.31 -15.23
C SER A 85 9.05 18.78 -14.45
N ASN A 86 9.40 18.12 -13.35
CA ASN A 86 10.60 18.45 -12.58
C ASN A 86 11.92 18.11 -13.29
N ASN A 87 11.87 17.23 -14.31
CA ASN A 87 13.04 16.88 -15.15
C ASN A 87 13.18 17.74 -16.41
N MET A 88 12.14 18.46 -16.82
CA MET A 88 12.19 19.42 -17.93
C MET A 88 12.43 20.80 -17.32
N SER A 89 13.68 21.26 -17.34
CA SER A 89 14.12 22.56 -16.79
C SER A 89 13.24 23.76 -17.20
N GLN A 90 12.85 24.53 -16.20
CA GLN A 90 12.78 26.02 -16.18
C GLN A 90 12.38 26.74 -17.48
N THR A 91 11.21 26.53 -18.05
CA THR A 91 10.49 27.58 -18.81
C THR A 91 9.13 27.05 -19.26
N SER A 92 8.11 27.18 -18.45
CA SER A 92 6.77 27.49 -18.95
C SER A 92 5.78 27.62 -17.79
N LYS A 93 4.86 28.56 -17.94
CA LYS A 93 3.70 28.78 -17.08
C LYS A 93 2.96 27.43 -16.91
N ASN A 94 2.61 27.10 -15.68
CA ASN A 94 1.92 25.87 -15.31
C ASN A 94 0.62 25.71 -16.11
N PRO A 95 0.47 24.70 -16.98
CA PRO A 95 -0.79 24.45 -17.67
C PRO A 95 -1.92 23.98 -16.75
N LEU A 96 -1.65 23.79 -15.46
CA LEU A 96 -2.60 23.26 -14.47
C LEU A 96 -3.48 24.35 -13.83
N ASP A 97 -3.30 25.63 -14.16
CA ASP A 97 -4.08 26.72 -13.59
C ASP A 97 -5.45 26.95 -14.26
N GLU A 98 -5.77 26.23 -15.36
CA GLU A 98 -6.99 26.42 -16.14
C GLU A 98 -7.89 25.18 -16.30
N LEU A 99 -7.73 24.12 -15.48
CA LEU A 99 -8.62 22.97 -15.56
C LEU A 99 -9.93 23.21 -14.79
N PRO A 100 -11.11 22.88 -15.37
CA PRO A 100 -12.39 23.08 -14.72
C PRO A 100 -12.43 22.27 -13.40
N ARG A 101 -12.81 22.96 -12.32
CA ARG A 101 -13.07 22.35 -11.02
C ARG A 101 -14.32 21.48 -11.10
N LEU A 102 -14.14 20.19 -11.34
CA LEU A 102 -15.21 19.22 -11.14
C LEU A 102 -15.39 19.02 -9.65
N LYS A 103 -16.61 19.25 -9.16
CA LYS A 103 -17.01 18.93 -7.79
C LYS A 103 -16.90 17.42 -7.63
N LEU A 104 -15.83 16.96 -7.02
CA LEU A 104 -15.66 15.54 -6.70
C LEU A 104 -16.43 15.22 -5.43
N GLU A 105 -17.39 14.33 -5.58
CA GLU A 105 -17.97 13.65 -4.44
C GLU A 105 -16.90 12.79 -3.76
N PHE A 106 -16.95 12.77 -2.51
CA PHE A 106 -16.17 12.30 -1.42
C PHE A 106 -15.77 10.81 -1.47
N TYR A 107 -14.47 10.43 -1.57
CA TYR A 107 -14.06 9.02 -1.48
C TYR A 107 -12.71 8.84 -0.79
N PRO A 108 -12.58 7.89 0.18
CA PRO A 108 -11.33 7.62 0.86
C PRO A 108 -10.27 7.02 -0.08
N TYR A 109 -9.03 7.48 0.05
CA TYR A 109 -7.87 6.93 -0.66
C TYR A 109 -7.34 5.72 0.10
N GLY A 110 -7.37 4.53 -0.53
CA GLY A 110 -6.84 3.30 0.05
C GLY A 110 -7.87 2.49 0.84
N MET A 111 -7.69 1.17 0.84
CA MET A 111 -8.60 0.23 1.52
C MET A 111 -8.21 -0.05 2.96
N TYR A 112 -6.98 0.28 3.36
CA TYR A 112 -6.44 -0.08 4.65
C TYR A 112 -5.81 1.11 5.35
N ILE A 113 -6.08 1.20 6.65
CA ILE A 113 -5.50 2.19 7.54
C ILE A 113 -4.68 1.50 8.62
N VAL A 114 -3.73 2.23 9.18
CA VAL A 114 -2.96 1.84 10.34
C VAL A 114 -3.17 2.85 11.45
N GLN A 115 -3.22 2.37 12.69
CA GLN A 115 -3.17 3.20 13.88
C GLN A 115 -1.74 3.27 14.38
N LEU A 116 -1.22 4.48 14.58
CA LEU A 116 0.14 4.69 15.09
C LEU A 116 0.21 5.87 16.05
N GLY A 117 1.21 5.86 16.92
CA GLY A 117 1.52 6.96 17.81
C GLY A 117 2.53 7.91 17.18
N LEU A 118 2.35 9.21 17.42
CA LEU A 118 3.25 10.27 16.99
C LEU A 118 3.66 11.13 18.18
N GLY A 119 4.93 11.52 18.20
CA GLY A 119 5.48 12.47 19.15
C GLY A 119 5.83 11.88 20.50
N THR A 120 6.45 12.71 21.32
CA THR A 120 6.75 12.42 22.73
C THR A 120 6.26 13.56 23.60
N PHE A 121 5.36 13.24 24.52
CA PHE A 121 4.71 14.20 25.39
C PHE A 121 4.90 13.83 26.88
N ASP A 122 4.72 14.80 27.76
CA ASP A 122 4.70 14.52 29.19
C ASP A 122 3.49 13.66 29.57
N ALA A 123 3.72 12.57 30.27
CA ALA A 123 2.67 11.71 30.79
C ALA A 123 1.90 12.46 31.89
N LYS A 124 0.69 12.94 31.56
CA LYS A 124 -0.28 13.43 32.56
C LYS A 124 -1.39 12.40 32.70
N PHE A 125 -1.31 11.52 33.72
CA PHE A 125 -2.32 10.54 34.15
C PHE A 125 -3.06 9.74 33.07
N PRO A 126 -3.19 8.50 33.22
CA PRO A 126 -2.43 7.35 32.72
C PRO A 126 -2.17 7.42 31.23
N ALA A 127 -1.85 8.59 30.75
CA ALA A 127 -1.75 8.90 29.32
C ALA A 127 -0.49 8.30 28.73
N SER A 128 -0.63 7.78 27.55
CA SER A 128 0.49 7.39 26.69
C SER A 128 1.39 8.61 26.43
N THR A 129 2.70 8.36 26.31
CA THR A 129 3.69 9.39 26.00
C THR A 129 3.62 9.88 24.55
N PHE A 130 2.70 9.38 23.74
CA PHE A 130 2.46 9.72 22.34
C PHE A 130 0.98 9.99 22.08
N LYS A 131 0.63 10.64 20.97
CA LYS A 131 -0.73 10.79 20.48
C LYS A 131 -1.00 9.84 19.34
N THR A 132 -2.19 9.24 19.31
CA THR A 132 -2.57 8.23 18.32
C THR A 132 -3.27 8.86 17.13
N TYR A 133 -2.86 8.47 15.93
CA TYR A 133 -3.43 8.90 14.65
C TYR A 133 -3.69 7.71 13.73
N TYR A 134 -4.69 7.86 12.85
CA TYR A 134 -4.98 6.91 11.77
C TYR A 134 -4.45 7.46 10.46
N LEU A 135 -3.65 6.64 9.76
CA LEU A 135 -3.09 6.98 8.45
C LEU A 135 -3.48 5.91 7.43
N TYR A 136 -3.76 6.30 6.18
CA TYR A 136 -3.85 5.35 5.08
C TYR A 136 -2.50 4.68 4.82
N THR A 137 -2.50 3.38 4.50
CA THR A 137 -1.32 2.66 4.05
C THR A 137 -1.31 2.59 2.53
N ASP A 138 -0.18 2.91 1.90
CA ASP A 138 -0.15 3.09 0.47
C ASP A 138 1.21 2.76 -0.15
N THR A 139 1.30 1.65 -0.90
CA THR A 139 2.51 1.28 -1.65
C THR A 139 2.76 2.13 -2.89
N GLY A 140 1.80 2.90 -3.32
CA GLY A 140 1.94 3.87 -4.42
C GLY A 140 2.19 5.31 -3.95
N SER A 141 2.37 5.56 -2.64
CA SER A 141 2.75 6.86 -2.09
C SER A 141 4.10 6.81 -1.40
N GLN A 142 4.85 7.92 -1.48
CA GLN A 142 6.19 7.99 -0.91
C GLN A 142 6.24 8.68 0.45
N LEU A 143 5.52 9.79 0.62
CA LEU A 143 5.60 10.62 1.81
C LEU A 143 4.76 10.06 2.95
N ILE A 144 5.34 10.00 4.13
CA ILE A 144 4.57 9.89 5.37
C ILE A 144 4.13 11.31 5.73
N TRP A 145 2.83 11.55 5.96
CA TRP A 145 2.38 12.86 6.39
C TRP A 145 1.11 12.79 7.24
N THR A 146 0.92 13.82 8.06
CA THR A 146 -0.31 14.03 8.84
C THR A 146 -0.62 15.52 8.93
N LEU A 147 -1.89 15.84 9.24
CA LEU A 147 -2.27 17.21 9.60
C LEU A 147 -1.50 17.64 10.85
N CYS A 148 -0.88 18.82 10.82
CA CYS A 148 -0.23 19.42 11.97
C CYS A 148 -0.92 20.71 12.37
N GLU A 149 -0.74 21.14 13.61
CA GLU A 149 -1.34 22.37 14.14
C GLU A 149 -1.05 23.63 13.29
N ASP A 150 0.01 23.58 12.48
CA ASP A 150 0.37 24.66 11.57
C ASP A 150 -0.69 24.94 10.51
N CYS A 151 -1.56 23.99 10.17
CA CYS A 151 -2.66 24.23 9.26
C CYS A 151 -3.76 25.10 9.88
N LEU A 152 -3.91 25.06 11.22
CA LEU A 152 -4.84 25.92 11.95
C LEU A 152 -4.38 27.37 11.99
N LYS A 153 -3.05 27.59 11.90
CA LYS A 153 -2.41 28.92 11.98
C LYS A 153 -2.41 29.68 10.63
N GLN A 154 -2.86 29.05 9.53
CA GLN A 154 -2.87 29.68 8.21
C GLN A 154 -3.88 30.85 8.17
N LYS A 155 -3.54 31.92 7.42
CA LYS A 155 -4.37 33.09 7.22
C LYS A 155 -4.79 33.20 5.73
N PRO A 156 -5.97 33.74 5.41
CA PRO A 156 -6.95 34.37 6.32
C PRO A 156 -7.80 33.37 7.14
N GLN A 157 -7.76 32.08 6.82
CA GLN A 157 -8.51 31.01 7.50
C GLN A 157 -7.68 29.74 7.62
N PRO A 158 -7.99 28.84 8.56
CA PRO A 158 -7.38 27.52 8.66
C PRO A 158 -7.44 26.76 7.33
N LYS A 159 -6.36 26.03 7.03
CA LYS A 159 -6.23 25.23 5.80
C LYS A 159 -6.13 23.73 6.09
N CYS A 160 -6.80 23.30 7.14
CA CYS A 160 -6.99 21.88 7.46
C CYS A 160 -8.36 21.43 6.95
N PHE A 161 -8.46 20.20 6.49
CA PHE A 161 -9.77 19.54 6.49
C PHE A 161 -10.17 19.18 7.92
N LYS A 162 -11.47 19.11 8.17
CA LYS A 162 -11.99 18.78 9.51
C LYS A 162 -11.77 17.30 9.80
N THR A 163 -11.24 17.02 10.98
CA THR A 163 -11.11 15.67 11.55
C THR A 163 -11.62 15.68 12.98
N ARG A 164 -12.08 14.53 13.46
CA ARG A 164 -12.53 14.36 14.85
C ARG A 164 -11.40 14.60 15.84
N ASP A 165 -10.22 14.03 15.54
CA ASP A 165 -9.04 14.25 16.39
C ASP A 165 -8.30 15.52 15.93
N PRO A 166 -7.81 16.34 16.87
CA PRO A 166 -7.12 17.56 16.50
C PRO A 166 -5.83 17.26 15.71
N PRO A 167 -5.39 18.15 14.81
CA PRO A 167 -4.11 18.04 14.14
C PRO A 167 -2.95 17.80 15.12
N PHE A 168 -1.90 17.15 14.65
CA PHE A 168 -0.73 16.82 15.46
C PHE A 168 -0.08 18.12 16.00
N PRO A 169 0.06 18.25 17.33
CA PRO A 169 0.65 19.43 17.95
C PRO A 169 2.17 19.35 17.94
N ASN A 170 2.74 19.50 16.75
CA ASN A 170 4.18 19.34 16.51
C ASN A 170 5.04 20.26 17.38
N SER A 171 4.59 21.46 17.72
CA SER A 171 5.36 22.36 18.60
C SER A 171 5.44 21.91 20.07
N GLN A 172 4.56 20.99 20.48
CA GLN A 172 4.52 20.46 21.84
C GLN A 172 5.24 19.11 21.99
N SER A 173 5.59 18.46 20.88
CA SER A 173 6.34 17.20 20.91
C SER A 173 7.82 17.45 21.23
N LYS A 174 8.35 16.71 22.21
CA LYS A 174 9.75 16.79 22.61
C LYS A 174 10.73 16.24 21.59
N THR A 175 10.23 15.44 20.66
CA THR A 175 11.03 14.72 19.64
C THR A 175 10.86 15.30 18.23
N TYR A 176 9.91 16.23 18.04
CA TYR A 176 9.74 16.88 16.75
C TYR A 176 10.87 17.88 16.48
N MET A 177 11.56 17.69 15.36
CA MET A 177 12.60 18.62 14.90
C MET A 177 12.35 18.98 13.43
N PRO A 178 12.05 20.25 13.12
CA PRO A 178 11.96 20.72 11.73
C PRO A 178 13.25 20.47 10.97
N LEU A 179 13.18 20.01 9.73
CA LEU A 179 14.34 19.80 8.86
C LEU A 179 14.76 21.13 8.21
N PRO A 180 15.96 21.65 8.50
CA PRO A 180 16.43 22.87 7.86
C PRO A 180 16.70 22.65 6.37
N CYS A 181 16.49 23.70 5.59
CA CYS A 181 16.82 23.73 4.17
C CYS A 181 18.29 23.45 3.92
N GLY A 182 18.58 22.56 2.96
CA GLY A 182 19.95 22.22 2.55
C GLY A 182 20.74 21.36 3.54
N GLY A 183 20.18 21.09 4.71
CA GLY A 183 20.89 20.32 5.76
C GLY A 183 20.60 18.82 5.79
N HIS A 184 19.64 18.34 5.02
CA HIS A 184 19.23 16.94 5.08
C HIS A 184 19.09 16.30 3.68
N ARG A 185 19.57 15.05 3.55
CA ARG A 185 19.58 14.31 2.28
C ARG A 185 18.19 14.14 1.61
N LEU A 186 17.12 14.16 2.40
CA LEU A 186 15.74 14.07 1.92
C LEU A 186 15.16 15.42 1.50
N CYS A 187 15.86 16.53 1.75
CA CYS A 187 15.45 17.85 1.35
C CYS A 187 15.89 18.14 -0.09
N LYS A 188 14.94 18.21 -1.02
CA LYS A 188 15.26 18.55 -2.42
C LYS A 188 15.65 20.01 -2.54
N PRO A 189 16.67 20.35 -3.37
CA PRO A 189 17.05 21.73 -3.62
C PRO A 189 15.86 22.56 -4.09
N GLY A 190 15.76 23.81 -3.59
CA GLY A 190 14.68 24.74 -3.94
C GLY A 190 13.32 24.44 -3.31
N LYS A 191 13.19 23.38 -2.52
CA LYS A 191 11.95 23.02 -1.81
C LYS A 191 12.02 23.44 -0.36
N CYS A 192 11.77 24.76 -0.13
CA CYS A 192 11.87 25.39 1.19
C CYS A 192 10.69 26.32 1.47
N LYS A 193 10.26 26.34 2.73
CA LYS A 193 9.32 27.32 3.26
C LYS A 193 9.82 27.83 4.60
N GLY A 194 10.08 29.13 4.71
CA GLY A 194 10.55 29.74 5.96
C GLY A 194 11.82 29.13 6.54
N GLY A 195 12.78 28.72 5.70
CA GLY A 195 14.03 28.07 6.15
C GLY A 195 13.89 26.57 6.46
N ILE A 196 12.68 26.00 6.37
CA ILE A 196 12.40 24.58 6.61
C ILE A 196 12.17 23.88 5.27
N CYS A 197 12.66 22.66 5.15
CA CYS A 197 12.43 21.80 4.00
C CYS A 197 10.93 21.55 3.79
N SER A 198 10.46 21.66 2.57
CA SER A 198 9.04 21.46 2.23
C SER A 198 8.84 20.45 1.12
N MET A 199 7.69 19.80 1.12
CA MET A 199 7.26 18.91 0.05
C MET A 199 5.78 19.11 -0.20
N ASP A 200 5.43 19.29 -1.48
CA ASP A 200 4.05 19.45 -1.91
C ASP A 200 3.65 18.22 -2.71
N SER A 201 2.48 17.69 -2.40
CA SER A 201 1.79 16.68 -3.21
C SER A 201 0.56 17.35 -3.81
N LYS A 202 0.50 17.45 -5.14
CA LYS A 202 -0.65 17.99 -5.87
C LYS A 202 -1.36 16.87 -6.61
N TYR A 203 -2.66 16.95 -6.67
CA TYR A 203 -3.54 16.01 -7.37
C TYR A 203 -4.17 16.70 -8.59
N GLN A 204 -4.60 15.92 -9.59
CA GLN A 204 -5.15 16.46 -10.84
C GLN A 204 -6.41 17.31 -10.67
N ASP A 205 -7.17 17.06 -9.58
CA ASP A 205 -8.38 17.81 -9.24
C ASP A 205 -8.10 19.17 -8.60
N GLY A 206 -6.83 19.57 -8.51
CA GLY A 206 -6.40 20.78 -7.85
C GLY A 206 -6.32 20.66 -6.32
N SER A 207 -6.74 19.52 -5.74
CA SER A 207 -6.49 19.22 -4.34
C SER A 207 -5.00 19.00 -4.10
N GLY A 208 -4.58 19.09 -2.88
CA GLY A 208 -3.18 18.89 -2.57
C GLY A 208 -2.86 19.00 -1.10
N VAL A 209 -1.69 18.51 -0.76
CA VAL A 209 -1.10 18.64 0.56
C VAL A 209 0.21 19.39 0.45
N ARG A 210 0.36 20.42 1.26
CA ARG A 210 1.61 21.14 1.43
C ARG A 210 2.16 20.87 2.81
N THR A 211 3.39 20.38 2.86
CA THR A 211 4.02 19.98 4.10
C THR A 211 5.35 20.69 4.32
N THR A 212 5.67 20.95 5.58
CA THR A 212 7.05 21.13 6.01
C THR A 212 7.56 19.78 6.53
N LEU A 213 8.83 19.47 6.26
CA LEU A 213 9.42 18.22 6.73
C LEU A 213 9.99 18.39 8.13
N GLY A 214 9.78 17.40 8.96
CA GLY A 214 10.38 17.29 10.28
C GLY A 214 10.70 15.84 10.61
N SER A 215 11.63 15.60 11.53
CA SER A 215 11.84 14.28 12.12
C SER A 215 11.02 14.13 13.39
N GLU A 216 10.51 12.94 13.64
CA GLU A 216 9.67 12.64 14.81
C GLU A 216 9.86 11.19 15.30
N ALA A 217 9.47 10.93 16.54
CA ALA A 217 9.33 9.57 17.08
C ALA A 217 7.95 8.99 16.73
N PHE A 218 7.97 7.78 16.15
CA PHE A 218 6.79 6.99 15.84
C PHE A 218 6.66 5.86 16.85
N SER A 219 5.45 5.58 17.29
CA SER A 219 5.12 4.43 18.12
C SER A 219 4.15 3.53 17.37
N LEU A 220 4.60 2.34 16.99
CA LEU A 220 3.76 1.35 16.35
C LEU A 220 3.10 0.48 17.43
N LEU A 221 1.79 0.38 17.37
CA LEU A 221 1.02 -0.50 18.24
C LEU A 221 1.12 -1.92 17.69
N THR A 222 1.94 -2.73 18.34
CA THR A 222 2.15 -4.11 17.92
C THR A 222 0.99 -5.02 18.32
N THR A 223 0.92 -6.19 17.71
CA THR A 223 -0.10 -7.23 18.00
C THR A 223 -0.09 -7.69 19.45
N SER A 224 1.04 -7.55 20.15
CA SER A 224 1.15 -7.85 21.59
C SER A 224 0.59 -6.74 22.49
N GLY A 225 0.03 -5.67 21.93
CA GLY A 225 -0.45 -4.51 22.68
C GLY A 225 0.66 -3.59 23.23
N ARG A 226 1.92 -3.87 22.90
CA ARG A 226 3.07 -3.01 23.27
C ARG A 226 3.32 -2.00 22.17
N ALA A 227 3.65 -0.76 22.55
CA ALA A 227 4.14 0.22 21.61
C ALA A 227 5.65 0.03 21.38
N GLN A 228 6.05 -0.07 20.11
CA GLN A 228 7.45 -0.02 19.71
C GLN A 228 7.76 1.37 19.18
N ALA A 229 8.67 2.08 19.83
CA ALA A 229 9.09 3.40 19.41
C ALA A 229 10.23 3.31 18.40
N ILE A 230 10.14 4.11 17.34
CA ILE A 230 11.16 4.31 16.31
C ILE A 230 11.40 5.81 16.20
N GLY A 231 12.61 6.27 16.50
CA GLY A 231 12.97 7.67 16.43
C GLY A 231 13.45 8.12 15.06
N ASN A 232 13.52 9.44 14.88
CA ASN A 232 14.07 10.11 13.70
C ASN A 232 13.41 9.76 12.37
N ILE A 233 12.11 9.48 12.38
CA ILE A 233 11.35 9.27 11.15
C ILE A 233 10.98 10.63 10.56
N VAL A 234 11.38 10.87 9.32
CA VAL A 234 11.01 12.09 8.59
C VAL A 234 9.58 11.98 8.11
N LEU A 235 8.74 12.95 8.49
CA LEU A 235 7.36 13.07 8.03
C LEU A 235 7.11 14.48 7.49
N GLY A 236 6.07 14.59 6.67
CA GLY A 236 5.47 15.84 6.25
C GLY A 236 4.45 16.32 7.28
N CYS A 237 4.71 17.44 7.90
CA CYS A 237 3.77 18.14 8.74
C CYS A 237 2.90 19.02 7.85
N ALA A 238 1.66 18.62 7.57
CA ALA A 238 0.79 19.33 6.66
C ALA A 238 0.29 20.64 7.27
N TYR A 239 0.64 21.76 6.63
CA TYR A 239 0.15 23.10 6.98
C TYR A 239 -0.97 23.59 6.05
N GLU A 240 -1.20 22.89 4.95
CA GLU A 240 -2.30 23.11 4.02
C GLU A 240 -2.69 21.76 3.42
N ALA A 241 -3.96 21.37 3.60
CA ALA A 241 -4.54 20.18 3.03
C ALA A 241 -5.99 20.44 2.70
N THR A 242 -6.38 20.21 1.45
CA THR A 242 -7.76 20.41 1.01
C THR A 242 -8.64 19.22 1.43
N ALA A 243 -9.90 19.51 1.72
CA ALA A 243 -10.87 18.52 2.22
C ALA A 243 -11.13 17.38 1.23
N ASP A 244 -10.89 17.62 -0.05
CA ASP A 244 -11.23 16.70 -1.12
C ASP A 244 -10.29 15.48 -1.24
N ILE A 245 -9.20 15.46 -0.44
CA ILE A 245 -8.22 14.37 -0.49
C ILE A 245 -8.73 13.09 0.17
N PHE A 246 -9.39 13.18 1.33
CA PHE A 246 -9.75 11.99 2.12
C PHE A 246 -11.20 11.98 2.57
N GLY A 247 -11.93 12.98 2.20
CA GLY A 247 -13.17 13.21 2.84
C GLY A 247 -13.08 14.08 4.09
N ALA A 248 -14.04 14.95 4.30
CA ALA A 248 -14.08 15.82 5.45
C ALA A 248 -15.39 15.67 6.20
N GLY A 249 -15.31 15.60 7.52
CA GLY A 249 -16.46 15.59 8.41
C GLY A 249 -15.99 15.66 9.84
N GLU A 250 -16.85 16.11 10.73
CA GLU A 250 -16.53 16.22 12.15
C GLU A 250 -16.24 14.85 12.80
N ASP A 251 -16.69 13.76 12.18
CA ASP A 251 -16.45 12.40 12.65
C ASP A 251 -15.28 11.70 11.95
N TYR A 252 -14.64 12.37 11.00
CA TYR A 252 -13.54 11.78 10.23
C TYR A 252 -12.27 11.71 11.06
N LYS A 253 -11.64 10.53 11.14
CA LYS A 253 -10.49 10.31 12.03
C LYS A 253 -9.15 10.12 11.32
N VAL A 254 -9.15 9.84 10.01
CA VAL A 254 -7.89 9.66 9.29
C VAL A 254 -7.29 11.04 8.98
N SER A 255 -6.05 11.23 9.39
CA SER A 255 -5.39 12.54 9.34
C SER A 255 -4.24 12.62 8.34
N GLY A 256 -3.94 11.51 7.64
CA GLY A 256 -2.79 11.50 6.73
C GLY A 256 -2.54 10.13 6.08
N MET A 257 -1.28 9.92 5.69
CA MET A 257 -0.84 8.76 4.91
C MET A 257 0.48 8.20 5.43
N LEU A 258 0.59 6.89 5.52
CA LEU A 258 1.82 6.15 5.71
C LEU A 258 2.30 5.67 4.32
N GLY A 259 3.18 6.43 3.68
CA GLY A 259 3.74 6.08 2.38
C GLY A 259 4.65 4.87 2.48
N LEU A 260 4.33 3.81 1.73
CA LEU A 260 5.06 2.54 1.68
C LEU A 260 5.80 2.35 0.34
N GLY A 261 5.72 3.31 -0.59
CA GLY A 261 6.30 3.22 -1.93
C GLY A 261 7.84 3.20 -1.94
N TYR A 262 8.41 3.00 -3.12
CA TYR A 262 9.86 2.94 -3.29
C TYR A 262 10.46 4.35 -3.40
N ASN A 263 10.82 4.91 -2.26
CA ASN A 263 11.53 6.20 -2.20
C ASN A 263 12.25 6.34 -0.86
N PRO A 264 13.42 6.98 -0.78
CA PRO A 264 14.13 7.19 0.49
C PRO A 264 13.32 7.83 1.62
N ILE A 265 12.27 8.62 1.29
CA ILE A 265 11.40 9.26 2.29
C ILE A 265 10.24 8.38 2.76
N SER A 266 10.00 7.23 2.12
CA SER A 266 8.93 6.32 2.52
C SER A 266 9.28 5.55 3.80
N PHE A 267 8.25 5.12 4.52
CA PHE A 267 8.43 4.46 5.81
C PHE A 267 9.36 3.24 5.75
N PRO A 268 9.20 2.24 4.85
CA PRO A 268 10.07 1.08 4.82
C PRO A 268 11.53 1.42 4.53
N ASN A 269 11.77 2.43 3.69
CA ASN A 269 13.14 2.84 3.34
C ASN A 269 13.82 3.59 4.49
N GLN A 270 13.08 4.41 5.23
CA GLN A 270 13.64 5.11 6.40
C GLN A 270 14.04 4.13 7.51
N ILE A 271 13.29 3.06 7.71
CA ILE A 271 13.56 2.04 8.73
C ILE A 271 14.28 0.80 8.18
N SER A 272 14.77 0.83 6.95
CA SER A 272 15.37 -0.33 6.27
C SER A 272 16.50 -0.99 7.08
N HIS A 273 17.24 -0.22 7.84
CA HIS A 273 18.30 -0.70 8.75
C HIS A 273 17.75 -1.51 9.94
N LEU A 274 16.48 -1.29 10.33
CA LEU A 274 15.81 -2.01 11.43
C LEU A 274 15.11 -3.29 10.93
N ILE A 275 14.62 -3.26 9.68
CA ILE A 275 13.74 -4.31 9.15
C ILE A 275 14.43 -5.24 8.13
N ASP A 276 15.76 -5.18 8.03
CA ASP A 276 16.54 -5.89 7.00
C ASP A 276 16.02 -5.65 5.55
N GLY A 277 15.35 -4.52 5.35
CA GLY A 277 14.80 -4.09 4.06
C GLY A 277 13.55 -4.85 3.62
N ALA A 278 12.87 -5.60 4.49
CA ALA A 278 11.68 -6.36 4.11
C ALA A 278 10.44 -5.94 4.89
N PHE A 279 9.32 -5.81 4.17
CA PHE A 279 7.98 -5.70 4.75
C PHE A 279 6.98 -6.57 3.98
N SER A 280 5.86 -6.85 4.59
CA SER A 280 4.85 -7.76 4.04
C SER A 280 3.44 -7.37 4.47
N PHE A 281 2.47 -7.70 3.63
CA PHE A 281 1.07 -7.71 3.97
C PHE A 281 0.36 -8.94 3.38
N CYS A 282 -0.77 -9.29 3.99
CA CYS A 282 -1.72 -10.27 3.50
C CYS A 282 -3.10 -9.63 3.60
N LEU A 283 -3.73 -9.33 2.47
CA LEU A 283 -4.99 -8.62 2.42
C LEU A 283 -6.16 -9.59 2.27
N THR A 284 -7.32 -9.23 2.83
CA THR A 284 -8.54 -10.04 2.68
C THR A 284 -9.73 -9.13 2.37
N ARG A 285 -10.66 -9.61 1.59
CA ARG A 285 -11.94 -8.93 1.31
C ARG A 285 -12.91 -9.01 2.49
N ARG A 286 -12.61 -9.84 3.49
CA ARG A 286 -13.40 -9.96 4.72
C ARG A 286 -13.14 -8.76 5.63
N ARG A 287 -14.20 -8.06 6.04
CA ARG A 287 -14.14 -6.84 6.85
C ARG A 287 -14.04 -7.09 8.34
N ASP A 288 -14.49 -8.26 8.77
CA ASP A 288 -14.53 -8.70 10.17
C ASP A 288 -13.20 -9.29 10.65
N VAL A 289 -12.20 -9.38 9.76
CA VAL A 289 -10.91 -10.01 10.02
C VAL A 289 -9.81 -8.96 10.19
N GLN A 290 -8.94 -9.22 11.15
CA GLN A 290 -7.72 -8.43 11.33
C GLN A 290 -6.63 -8.91 10.37
N THR A 291 -5.95 -7.99 9.73
CA THR A 291 -4.75 -8.25 8.94
C THR A 291 -3.60 -7.38 9.44
N TYR A 292 -2.38 -7.65 9.00
CA TYR A 292 -1.20 -6.98 9.55
C TYR A 292 -0.21 -6.56 8.48
N LEU A 293 0.36 -5.38 8.69
CA LEU A 293 1.60 -4.94 8.05
C LEU A 293 2.75 -5.44 8.93
N ARG A 294 3.61 -6.28 8.37
CA ARG A 294 4.67 -7.00 9.09
C ARG A 294 6.05 -6.63 8.56
N PHE A 295 7.03 -6.64 9.44
CA PHE A 295 8.38 -6.20 9.14
C PHE A 295 9.42 -7.20 9.65
N SER A 296 10.46 -7.44 8.84
CA SER A 296 11.63 -8.26 9.19
C SER A 296 11.26 -9.69 9.67
N SER A 297 11.73 -10.09 10.82
CA SER A 297 11.53 -11.45 11.36
C SER A 297 10.10 -11.76 11.79
N ASP A 298 9.22 -10.77 11.86
CA ASP A 298 7.78 -10.99 12.10
C ASP A 298 7.01 -11.37 10.83
N ILE A 299 7.68 -11.37 9.67
CA ILE A 299 7.10 -11.84 8.41
C ILE A 299 7.02 -13.37 8.46
N PRO A 300 5.82 -13.97 8.46
CA PRO A 300 5.69 -15.42 8.45
C PRO A 300 6.31 -15.99 7.19
N GLN A 301 6.93 -17.16 7.33
CA GLN A 301 7.32 -17.93 6.15
C GLN A 301 6.03 -18.52 5.53
N PRO A 302 5.77 -18.29 4.24
CA PRO A 302 4.62 -18.88 3.57
C PRO A 302 4.64 -20.41 3.67
N LEU A 303 3.49 -21.02 3.92
CA LEU A 303 3.34 -22.47 4.11
C LEU A 303 3.60 -23.30 2.84
N GLY A 304 3.71 -22.66 1.67
CA GLY A 304 4.00 -23.35 0.41
C GLY A 304 4.24 -22.40 -0.75
N GLY A 305 4.82 -22.92 -1.83
CA GLY A 305 4.81 -22.35 -3.17
C GLY A 305 5.21 -20.89 -3.32
N VAL A 306 6.25 -20.42 -2.62
CA VAL A 306 6.71 -19.04 -2.77
C VAL A 306 7.15 -18.79 -4.20
N ARG A 307 6.49 -17.84 -4.83
CA ARG A 307 6.79 -17.35 -6.18
C ARG A 307 7.58 -16.04 -6.05
N VAL A 308 8.50 -15.80 -6.97
CA VAL A 308 9.41 -14.63 -6.91
C VAL A 308 9.45 -13.93 -8.25
N THR A 309 9.24 -12.63 -8.26
CA THR A 309 9.42 -11.77 -9.44
C THR A 309 10.35 -10.60 -9.10
N PRO A 310 11.21 -10.15 -10.02
CA PRO A 310 11.99 -8.95 -9.81
C PRO A 310 11.09 -7.71 -9.70
N LEU A 311 11.43 -6.82 -8.75
CA LEU A 311 10.91 -5.47 -8.72
C LEU A 311 11.75 -4.61 -9.67
N VAL A 312 11.09 -3.94 -10.61
CA VAL A 312 11.71 -2.94 -11.47
C VAL A 312 11.53 -1.59 -10.81
N LEU A 313 12.60 -1.12 -10.19
CA LEU A 313 12.58 0.11 -9.40
C LEU A 313 13.09 1.27 -10.23
N SER A 314 12.42 2.41 -10.16
CA SER A 314 12.77 3.64 -10.87
C SER A 314 13.21 4.71 -9.89
N ASP A 315 14.18 5.51 -10.28
CA ASP A 315 14.59 6.73 -9.57
C ASP A 315 13.66 7.92 -9.89
N LEU A 316 12.83 7.79 -10.91
CA LEU A 316 11.92 8.84 -11.38
C LEU A 316 10.55 8.76 -10.72
N VAL A 317 10.01 7.55 -10.55
CA VAL A 317 8.68 7.32 -9.96
C VAL A 317 8.75 6.32 -8.80
N PRO A 318 7.99 6.53 -7.72
CA PRO A 318 8.15 5.77 -6.47
C PRO A 318 7.36 4.46 -6.43
N TYR A 319 7.13 3.81 -7.58
CA TYR A 319 6.25 2.65 -7.67
C TYR A 319 7.00 1.33 -7.73
N TYR A 320 6.37 0.27 -7.21
CA TYR A 320 6.82 -1.10 -7.33
C TYR A 320 6.30 -1.69 -8.64
N HIS A 321 7.10 -1.59 -9.70
CA HIS A 321 6.78 -2.22 -10.97
C HIS A 321 7.22 -3.68 -10.97
N VAL A 322 6.42 -4.50 -11.65
CA VAL A 322 6.72 -5.90 -11.99
C VAL A 322 6.52 -6.12 -13.49
N ASN A 323 7.27 -7.06 -14.06
CA ASN A 323 7.16 -7.39 -15.48
C ASN A 323 6.02 -8.41 -15.69
N LEU A 324 4.82 -7.93 -15.97
CA LEU A 324 3.70 -8.75 -16.43
C LEU A 324 4.00 -9.23 -17.87
N LYS A 325 3.85 -10.52 -18.13
CA LYS A 325 4.18 -11.15 -19.42
C LYS A 325 2.96 -11.61 -20.20
N ALA A 326 1.94 -12.09 -19.50
CA ALA A 326 0.74 -12.63 -20.10
C ALA A 326 -0.41 -12.71 -19.09
N ILE A 327 -1.61 -12.90 -19.62
CA ILE A 327 -2.81 -13.24 -18.87
C ILE A 327 -3.41 -14.51 -19.47
N SER A 328 -3.93 -15.41 -18.65
CA SER A 328 -4.71 -16.56 -19.09
C SER A 328 -6.02 -16.69 -18.31
N VAL A 329 -6.99 -17.37 -18.89
CA VAL A 329 -8.29 -17.68 -18.32
C VAL A 329 -8.45 -19.20 -18.35
N ASP A 330 -8.60 -19.85 -17.20
CA ASP A 330 -8.61 -21.32 -17.08
C ASP A 330 -7.46 -21.99 -17.84
N GLY A 331 -6.25 -21.44 -17.72
CA GLY A 331 -5.06 -21.94 -18.41
C GLY A 331 -4.93 -21.53 -19.90
N HIS A 332 -5.97 -20.97 -20.51
CA HIS A 332 -5.93 -20.52 -21.91
C HIS A 332 -5.32 -19.12 -21.99
N LYS A 333 -4.12 -19.04 -22.54
CA LYS A 333 -3.39 -17.78 -22.68
C LYS A 333 -4.10 -16.84 -23.67
N LEU A 334 -4.36 -15.61 -23.23
CA LEU A 334 -4.96 -14.59 -24.08
C LEU A 334 -3.98 -14.11 -25.15
N LEU A 335 -4.51 -13.81 -26.35
CA LEU A 335 -3.74 -13.25 -27.46
C LEU A 335 -3.51 -11.75 -27.25
N ILE A 336 -2.54 -11.43 -26.41
CA ILE A 336 -2.13 -10.06 -26.09
C ILE A 336 -0.68 -9.89 -26.56
N ASN A 337 -0.40 -8.81 -27.30
CA ASN A 337 0.99 -8.48 -27.63
C ASN A 337 1.76 -8.15 -26.34
N PRO A 338 2.84 -8.88 -26.00
CA PRO A 338 3.59 -8.66 -24.77
C PRO A 338 4.12 -7.23 -24.59
N THR A 339 4.36 -6.49 -25.66
CA THR A 339 4.81 -5.09 -25.62
C THR A 339 3.81 -4.15 -24.92
N VAL A 340 2.54 -4.56 -24.82
CA VAL A 340 1.50 -3.83 -24.06
C VAL A 340 1.88 -3.67 -22.59
N PHE A 341 2.59 -4.64 -22.02
CA PHE A 341 2.98 -4.66 -20.62
C PHE A 341 4.37 -4.08 -20.35
N GLU A 342 5.10 -3.65 -21.39
CA GLU A 342 6.45 -3.12 -21.22
C GLU A 342 6.48 -1.86 -20.37
N ILE A 343 7.47 -1.80 -19.47
CA ILE A 343 7.79 -0.61 -18.70
C ILE A 343 8.58 0.33 -19.59
N ARG A 344 8.03 1.49 -19.89
CA ARG A 344 8.62 2.49 -20.78
C ARG A 344 8.96 3.77 -20.01
N LYS A 345 9.86 4.56 -20.59
CA LYS A 345 10.28 5.88 -20.08
C LYS A 345 10.54 5.87 -18.56
N ARG A 346 11.34 4.89 -18.13
CA ARG A 346 11.72 4.74 -16.68
C ARG A 346 10.52 4.62 -15.76
N GLY A 347 9.46 3.91 -16.17
CA GLY A 347 8.28 3.62 -15.36
C GLY A 347 7.19 4.69 -15.41
N THR A 348 7.35 5.75 -16.19
CA THR A 348 6.30 6.76 -16.38
C THR A 348 5.21 6.33 -17.35
N GLU A 349 5.47 5.36 -18.21
CA GLU A 349 4.52 4.79 -19.16
C GLU A 349 4.54 3.26 -19.12
N GLY A 350 3.38 2.66 -19.34
CA GLY A 350 3.22 1.21 -19.36
C GLY A 350 3.52 0.54 -18.02
N GLY A 351 3.87 -0.74 -18.09
CA GLY A 351 4.21 -1.57 -16.94
C GLY A 351 3.01 -2.02 -16.11
N CYS A 352 3.32 -2.78 -15.07
CA CYS A 352 2.38 -3.24 -14.05
C CYS A 352 2.88 -2.79 -12.67
N ILE A 353 2.09 -1.99 -11.96
CA ILE A 353 2.39 -1.49 -10.62
C ILE A 353 1.62 -2.34 -9.60
N ILE A 354 2.27 -2.72 -8.50
CA ILE A 354 1.61 -3.32 -7.34
C ILE A 354 1.22 -2.21 -6.37
N ASP A 355 -0.09 -2.01 -6.17
CA ASP A 355 -0.60 -0.87 -5.41
C ASP A 355 -1.77 -1.23 -4.49
N ASN A 356 -1.49 -1.35 -3.19
CA ASN A 356 -2.53 -1.56 -2.19
C ASN A 356 -3.38 -0.32 -1.91
N GLY A 357 -3.00 0.83 -2.42
CA GLY A 357 -3.79 2.06 -2.40
C GLY A 357 -4.90 2.10 -3.46
N SER A 358 -4.84 1.26 -4.50
CA SER A 358 -5.93 1.06 -5.47
C SER A 358 -6.90 -0.01 -4.99
N SER A 359 -8.22 0.20 -5.15
CA SER A 359 -9.21 -0.83 -4.79
C SER A 359 -9.26 -1.93 -5.84
N PHE A 360 -9.75 -1.63 -7.04
CA PHE A 360 -9.78 -2.57 -8.16
C PHE A 360 -8.55 -2.44 -9.04
N THR A 361 -8.20 -3.53 -9.70
CA THR A 361 -7.13 -3.52 -10.71
C THR A 361 -7.58 -2.70 -11.92
N LEU A 362 -6.72 -1.72 -12.27
CA LEU A 362 -6.76 -1.03 -13.54
C LEU A 362 -5.94 -1.84 -14.54
N LEU A 363 -6.56 -2.33 -15.58
CA LEU A 363 -5.90 -3.15 -16.60
C LEU A 363 -5.75 -2.35 -17.89
N ILE A 364 -4.54 -2.32 -18.44
CA ILE A 364 -4.27 -1.59 -19.69
C ILE A 364 -5.22 -2.03 -20.80
N ASN A 365 -5.78 -1.07 -21.50
CA ASN A 365 -6.93 -1.22 -22.41
C ASN A 365 -6.79 -2.40 -23.40
N PRO A 366 -5.69 -2.64 -24.14
CA PRO A 366 -5.61 -3.77 -25.04
C PRO A 366 -5.73 -5.14 -24.32
N ALA A 367 -5.20 -5.24 -23.10
CA ALA A 367 -5.31 -6.45 -22.30
C ALA A 367 -6.73 -6.60 -21.71
N HIS A 368 -7.33 -5.50 -21.25
CA HIS A 368 -8.71 -5.48 -20.77
C HIS A 368 -9.69 -5.93 -21.87
N LYS A 369 -9.59 -5.38 -23.07
CA LYS A 369 -10.41 -5.79 -24.21
C LYS A 369 -10.24 -7.27 -24.56
N ALA A 370 -9.01 -7.77 -24.58
CA ALA A 370 -8.77 -9.19 -24.84
C ALA A 370 -9.40 -10.10 -23.78
N LEU A 371 -9.33 -9.68 -22.50
CA LEU A 371 -9.98 -10.38 -21.39
C LEU A 371 -11.50 -10.37 -21.53
N VAL A 372 -12.11 -9.20 -21.79
CA VAL A 372 -13.56 -9.06 -21.99
C VAL A 372 -14.02 -9.95 -23.14
N MET A 373 -13.38 -9.86 -24.30
CA MET A 373 -13.75 -10.68 -25.48
C MET A 373 -13.68 -12.19 -25.19
N HIS A 374 -12.62 -12.63 -24.48
CA HIS A 374 -12.48 -14.03 -24.11
C HIS A 374 -13.59 -14.47 -23.14
N LEU A 375 -13.91 -13.66 -22.12
CA LEU A 375 -14.97 -13.94 -21.16
C LEU A 375 -16.36 -13.91 -21.81
N GLU A 376 -16.63 -13.03 -22.75
CA GLU A 376 -17.85 -13.04 -23.53
C GLU A 376 -18.05 -14.38 -24.27
N TYR A 377 -16.98 -14.84 -24.95
CA TYR A 377 -17.00 -16.15 -25.62
C TYR A 377 -17.14 -17.30 -24.60
N HIS A 378 -16.48 -17.22 -23.46
CA HIS A 378 -16.59 -18.19 -22.38
C HIS A 378 -18.03 -18.33 -21.87
N PHE A 379 -18.71 -17.19 -21.59
CA PHE A 379 -20.06 -17.20 -21.03
C PHE A 379 -21.16 -17.55 -22.03
N MET A 380 -20.90 -17.49 -23.35
CA MET A 380 -21.86 -17.99 -24.35
C MET A 380 -22.25 -19.46 -24.17
N ARG A 381 -21.44 -20.25 -23.48
CA ARG A 381 -21.70 -21.66 -23.16
C ARG A 381 -22.72 -21.86 -22.04
N TYR A 382 -23.07 -20.80 -21.34
CA TYR A 382 -23.94 -20.80 -20.16
C TYR A 382 -25.20 -19.99 -20.42
N PRO A 383 -26.35 -20.63 -20.70
CA PRO A 383 -27.59 -19.94 -21.13
C PRO A 383 -28.16 -18.97 -20.10
N SER A 384 -27.84 -19.14 -18.80
CA SER A 384 -28.30 -18.24 -17.75
C SER A 384 -27.53 -16.90 -17.70
N PHE A 385 -26.38 -16.80 -18.38
CA PHE A 385 -25.57 -15.59 -18.42
C PHE A 385 -26.05 -14.64 -19.55
N ASN A 386 -27.02 -13.77 -19.24
CA ASN A 386 -27.50 -12.77 -20.15
C ASN A 386 -26.77 -11.44 -19.93
N LYS A 387 -26.01 -11.00 -20.95
CA LYS A 387 -25.25 -9.75 -20.87
C LYS A 387 -26.15 -8.54 -20.65
N VAL A 388 -25.78 -7.66 -19.73
CA VAL A 388 -26.48 -6.42 -19.44
C VAL A 388 -25.97 -5.31 -20.35
N LEU A 389 -26.86 -4.70 -21.15
CA LEU A 389 -26.56 -3.64 -22.11
C LEU A 389 -27.61 -2.52 -22.03
N PRO A 390 -27.23 -1.23 -21.95
CA PRO A 390 -25.88 -0.74 -21.67
C PRO A 390 -25.43 -1.14 -20.25
N PRO A 391 -24.11 -1.12 -19.94
CA PRO A 391 -23.66 -1.42 -18.58
C PRO A 391 -24.31 -0.45 -17.58
N ILE A 392 -24.97 -0.98 -16.55
CA ILE A 392 -25.59 -0.17 -15.48
C ILE A 392 -24.51 0.59 -14.71
N TYR A 393 -23.33 0.00 -14.64
CA TYR A 393 -22.14 0.58 -14.04
C TYR A 393 -21.10 0.83 -15.13
N PRO A 394 -21.02 2.03 -15.72
CA PRO A 394 -20.24 2.29 -16.94
C PRO A 394 -18.73 1.98 -16.86
N LYS A 395 -18.20 1.82 -15.66
CA LYS A 395 -16.79 1.49 -15.43
C LYS A 395 -16.52 -0.02 -15.40
N PHE A 396 -17.55 -0.83 -15.21
CA PHE A 396 -17.47 -2.28 -15.36
C PHE A 396 -18.05 -2.65 -16.73
N GLU A 397 -17.19 -2.86 -17.69
CA GLU A 397 -17.58 -3.00 -19.10
C GLU A 397 -18.29 -4.34 -19.40
N LEU A 398 -18.10 -5.34 -18.53
CA LEU A 398 -18.71 -6.67 -18.69
C LEU A 398 -19.54 -7.03 -17.47
N CYS A 399 -20.86 -7.05 -17.65
CA CYS A 399 -21.82 -7.45 -16.63
C CYS A 399 -22.88 -8.39 -17.19
N TYR A 400 -23.36 -9.31 -16.35
CA TYR A 400 -24.40 -10.27 -16.67
C TYR A 400 -25.50 -10.26 -15.61
N ASN A 401 -26.76 -10.54 -16.00
CA ASN A 401 -27.79 -10.87 -15.03
C ASN A 401 -27.38 -12.14 -14.28
N TRP A 402 -27.49 -12.10 -12.94
CA TRP A 402 -27.03 -13.18 -12.08
C TRP A 402 -28.21 -13.95 -11.47
N SER A 403 -28.60 -15.03 -12.10
CA SER A 403 -29.60 -15.98 -11.59
C SER A 403 -29.33 -17.41 -12.04
N PRO A 404 -28.05 -17.86 -12.05
CA PRO A 404 -27.74 -19.20 -12.53
C PRO A 404 -28.18 -20.25 -11.51
N PRO A 405 -28.50 -21.49 -11.97
CA PRO A 405 -28.65 -22.65 -11.09
C PRO A 405 -27.34 -22.86 -10.29
N PRO A 406 -27.38 -23.37 -9.05
CA PRO A 406 -26.20 -23.53 -8.20
C PRO A 406 -25.01 -24.25 -8.85
N ARG A 407 -25.26 -25.29 -9.64
CA ARG A 407 -24.23 -26.01 -10.38
C ARG A 407 -23.53 -25.12 -11.41
N GLU A 408 -24.31 -24.42 -12.21
CA GLU A 408 -23.79 -23.54 -13.25
C GLU A 408 -23.03 -22.34 -12.62
N ALA A 409 -23.51 -21.83 -11.49
CA ALA A 409 -22.82 -20.75 -10.75
C ALA A 409 -21.38 -21.15 -10.36
N ASN A 410 -21.18 -22.40 -9.94
CA ASN A 410 -19.86 -22.89 -9.52
C ASN A 410 -18.95 -23.24 -10.70
N GLU A 411 -19.51 -23.70 -11.83
CA GLU A 411 -18.74 -24.18 -12.99
C GLU A 411 -18.42 -23.06 -13.98
N ALA A 412 -19.21 -21.97 -13.99
CA ALA A 412 -19.12 -20.93 -15.01
C ALA A 412 -18.05 -19.87 -14.75
N LEU A 413 -17.66 -19.64 -13.50
CA LEU A 413 -16.75 -18.56 -13.17
C LEU A 413 -15.28 -19.01 -13.27
N PRO A 414 -14.51 -18.48 -14.25
CA PRO A 414 -13.15 -18.94 -14.49
C PRO A 414 -12.14 -18.27 -13.55
N THR A 415 -10.99 -18.92 -13.41
CA THR A 415 -9.79 -18.33 -12.80
C THR A 415 -9.04 -17.48 -13.81
N ILE A 416 -8.67 -16.26 -13.44
CA ILE A 416 -7.83 -15.37 -14.26
C ILE A 416 -6.41 -15.40 -13.70
N THR A 417 -5.43 -15.82 -14.51
CA THR A 417 -4.04 -15.95 -14.09
C THR A 417 -3.17 -14.87 -14.73
N PHE A 418 -2.43 -14.14 -13.91
CA PHE A 418 -1.42 -13.16 -14.33
C PHE A 418 -0.04 -13.78 -14.24
N HIS A 419 0.72 -13.78 -15.35
CA HIS A 419 2.03 -14.40 -15.47
C HIS A 419 3.13 -13.33 -15.45
N PHE A 420 4.07 -13.45 -14.51
CA PHE A 420 5.15 -12.50 -14.33
C PHE A 420 6.50 -13.05 -14.77
N ASP A 421 7.47 -12.16 -14.93
CA ASP A 421 8.87 -12.50 -15.13
C ASP A 421 9.47 -13.06 -13.85
N GLY A 422 10.37 -14.03 -13.98
CA GLY A 422 11.07 -14.59 -12.82
C GLY A 422 11.30 -16.10 -12.91
N PRO A 423 12.00 -16.67 -11.93
CA PRO A 423 12.26 -18.12 -11.90
C PRO A 423 10.94 -18.89 -11.74
N ASN A 424 10.88 -20.02 -12.43
CA ASN A 424 9.70 -20.93 -12.42
C ASN A 424 8.39 -20.27 -12.88
N HIS A 425 8.45 -19.24 -13.70
CA HIS A 425 7.31 -18.56 -14.28
C HIS A 425 6.24 -18.19 -13.22
N PRO A 426 6.57 -17.25 -12.33
CA PRO A 426 5.69 -16.90 -11.22
C PRO A 426 4.36 -16.34 -11.73
N ASN A 427 3.26 -16.75 -11.11
CA ASN A 427 1.92 -16.32 -11.49
C ASN A 427 1.06 -16.02 -10.27
N ILE A 428 0.08 -15.14 -10.43
CA ILE A 428 -1.00 -14.89 -9.47
C ILE A 428 -2.28 -15.41 -10.10
N ASP A 429 -2.90 -16.37 -9.43
CA ASP A 429 -4.20 -16.92 -9.79
C ASP A 429 -5.28 -16.13 -9.06
N VAL A 430 -5.97 -15.25 -9.79
CA VAL A 430 -7.07 -14.45 -9.24
C VAL A 430 -8.34 -15.32 -9.25
N ALA A 431 -8.76 -15.72 -8.08
CA ALA A 431 -9.94 -16.56 -7.90
C ALA A 431 -11.22 -15.86 -8.40
N PRO A 432 -12.28 -16.60 -8.75
CA PRO A 432 -13.55 -16.04 -9.21
C PRO A 432 -14.09 -14.93 -8.30
N GLU A 433 -14.01 -15.10 -6.99
CA GLU A 433 -14.49 -14.12 -6.00
C GLU A 433 -13.69 -12.81 -5.99
N SER A 434 -12.47 -12.82 -6.54
CA SER A 434 -11.64 -11.63 -6.74
C SER A 434 -11.71 -11.12 -8.18
N SER A 435 -12.15 -11.97 -9.13
CA SER A 435 -12.30 -11.61 -10.54
C SER A 435 -13.65 -10.98 -10.84
N PHE A 436 -14.68 -11.32 -10.08
CA PHE A 436 -16.05 -10.86 -10.29
C PHE A 436 -16.64 -10.28 -9.01
N ILE A 437 -17.58 -9.36 -9.18
CA ILE A 437 -18.36 -8.77 -8.08
C ILE A 437 -19.85 -8.93 -8.36
N LEU A 438 -20.59 -9.24 -7.31
CA LEU A 438 -22.05 -9.29 -7.38
C LEU A 438 -22.61 -7.95 -6.92
N MET A 439 -23.51 -7.36 -7.68
CA MET A 439 -24.15 -6.08 -7.39
C MET A 439 -25.66 -6.22 -7.55
N HIS A 440 -26.42 -5.51 -6.74
CA HIS A 440 -27.88 -5.49 -6.83
C HIS A 440 -28.36 -4.21 -7.53
N ASP A 441 -29.02 -4.35 -8.66
CA ASP A 441 -29.70 -3.22 -9.33
C ASP A 441 -31.08 -3.00 -8.72
N ARG A 442 -31.21 -1.94 -7.94
CA ARG A 442 -32.47 -1.57 -7.28
C ARG A 442 -33.57 -1.19 -8.28
N SER A 443 -33.21 -0.71 -9.48
CA SER A 443 -34.19 -0.27 -10.48
C SER A 443 -34.91 -1.46 -11.13
N SER A 444 -34.22 -2.56 -11.37
CA SER A 444 -34.77 -3.77 -11.95
C SER A 444 -34.99 -4.91 -10.93
N ASN A 445 -34.61 -4.69 -9.68
CA ASN A 445 -34.62 -5.70 -8.59
C ASN A 445 -33.93 -7.00 -9.00
N ARG A 446 -32.73 -6.88 -9.58
CA ARG A 446 -31.93 -8.01 -10.07
C ARG A 446 -30.51 -7.98 -9.54
N ASP A 447 -29.96 -9.17 -9.36
CA ASP A 447 -28.53 -9.31 -9.10
C ASP A 447 -27.76 -9.32 -10.43
N ILE A 448 -26.64 -8.64 -10.44
CA ILE A 448 -25.78 -8.43 -11.61
C ILE A 448 -24.36 -8.80 -11.22
N LEU A 449 -23.77 -9.72 -11.99
CA LEU A 449 -22.39 -10.12 -11.87
C LEU A 449 -21.54 -9.31 -12.83
N CYS A 450 -20.55 -8.57 -12.32
CA CYS A 450 -19.66 -7.74 -13.14
C CYS A 450 -18.19 -8.20 -13.00
N LEU A 451 -17.44 -8.11 -14.10
CA LEU A 451 -15.98 -8.26 -14.09
C LEU A 451 -15.34 -7.12 -13.28
N ALA A 452 -14.59 -7.48 -12.23
CA ALA A 452 -14.02 -6.54 -11.26
C ALA A 452 -12.66 -5.95 -11.71
N PHE A 453 -12.52 -5.66 -12.99
CA PHE A 453 -11.36 -4.99 -13.60
C PHE A 453 -11.82 -3.75 -14.33
N VAL A 454 -11.06 -2.69 -14.22
CA VAL A 454 -11.36 -1.39 -14.86
C VAL A 454 -10.33 -1.13 -15.96
N SER A 455 -10.78 -0.65 -17.11
CA SER A 455 -9.90 -0.32 -18.24
C SER A 455 -9.05 0.93 -17.94
N ASP A 456 -7.78 0.90 -18.36
CA ASP A 456 -6.85 2.03 -18.32
C ASP A 456 -6.06 2.18 -19.62
N ASP A 457 -5.88 3.40 -20.11
CA ASP A 457 -5.20 3.64 -21.39
C ASP A 457 -3.67 3.68 -21.26
N VAL A 458 -3.13 3.79 -20.05
CA VAL A 458 -1.71 4.10 -19.83
C VAL A 458 -0.91 2.92 -19.29
N ARG A 459 -1.47 2.20 -18.28
CA ARG A 459 -0.73 1.16 -17.55
C ARG A 459 -1.63 0.17 -16.83
N THR A 460 -1.05 -0.88 -16.31
CA THR A 460 -1.72 -1.79 -15.37
C THR A 460 -1.37 -1.39 -13.93
N ILE A 461 -2.39 -1.33 -13.05
CA ILE A 461 -2.22 -1.13 -11.60
C ILE A 461 -2.95 -2.26 -10.90
N PHE A 462 -2.21 -3.16 -10.27
CA PHE A 462 -2.76 -4.32 -9.58
C PHE A 462 -3.25 -3.90 -8.20
N GLY A 463 -4.56 -3.86 -8.02
CA GLY A 463 -5.23 -3.28 -6.85
C GLY A 463 -5.54 -4.29 -5.73
N SER A 464 -5.88 -3.79 -4.56
CA SER A 464 -6.10 -4.54 -3.31
C SER A 464 -7.13 -5.66 -3.44
N TRP A 465 -8.16 -5.48 -4.25
CA TRP A 465 -9.20 -6.49 -4.46
C TRP A 465 -8.63 -7.78 -5.07
N GLN A 466 -7.79 -7.64 -6.09
CA GLN A 466 -7.11 -8.77 -6.74
C GLN A 466 -5.84 -9.21 -6.02
N LEU A 467 -5.27 -8.35 -5.14
CA LEU A 467 -4.16 -8.71 -4.26
C LEU A 467 -4.60 -9.53 -3.04
N SER A 468 -5.90 -9.70 -2.82
CA SER A 468 -6.42 -10.43 -1.65
C SER A 468 -6.07 -11.91 -1.70
N ASP A 469 -5.95 -12.51 -0.51
CA ASP A 469 -5.69 -13.93 -0.29
C ASP A 469 -4.34 -14.42 -0.86
N TYR A 470 -3.38 -13.50 -0.86
CA TYR A 470 -1.96 -13.72 -1.09
C TYR A 470 -1.12 -12.96 -0.07
N ARG A 471 -0.08 -13.59 0.43
CA ARG A 471 0.97 -12.87 1.15
C ARG A 471 1.95 -12.28 0.15
N TYR A 472 2.16 -10.97 0.24
CA TYR A 472 3.18 -10.25 -0.52
C TYR A 472 4.32 -9.85 0.42
N ILE A 473 5.56 -10.12 0.02
CA ILE A 473 6.77 -9.75 0.75
C ILE A 473 7.63 -8.90 -0.20
N PHE A 474 7.79 -7.64 0.16
CA PHE A 474 8.66 -6.70 -0.55
C PHE A 474 10.06 -6.78 0.05
N ASP A 475 10.98 -7.44 -0.65
CA ASP A 475 12.40 -7.53 -0.29
C ASP A 475 13.16 -6.40 -1.01
N LEU A 476 13.17 -5.22 -0.40
CA LEU A 476 13.74 -4.02 -1.00
C LEU A 476 15.26 -4.10 -1.17
N LYS A 477 15.92 -4.88 -0.29
CA LYS A 477 17.36 -5.07 -0.33
C LYS A 477 17.80 -5.87 -1.56
N ARG A 478 16.98 -6.83 -1.99
CA ARG A 478 17.22 -7.66 -3.17
C ARG A 478 16.45 -7.24 -4.40
N SER A 479 15.59 -6.22 -4.27
CA SER A 479 14.66 -5.78 -5.33
C SER A 479 13.78 -6.92 -5.84
N LEU A 480 13.15 -7.64 -4.92
CA LEU A 480 12.28 -8.79 -5.21
C LEU A 480 10.91 -8.60 -4.59
N LEU A 481 9.89 -8.99 -5.32
CA LEU A 481 8.56 -9.28 -4.79
C LEU A 481 8.41 -10.80 -4.68
N LYS A 482 8.20 -11.28 -3.45
CA LYS A 482 7.86 -12.67 -3.17
C LYS A 482 6.38 -12.73 -2.83
N PHE A 483 5.69 -13.74 -3.31
CA PHE A 483 4.27 -13.92 -3.02
C PHE A 483 3.88 -15.39 -3.00
N ALA A 484 2.87 -15.71 -2.21
CA ALA A 484 2.30 -17.04 -2.11
C ALA A 484 0.80 -16.95 -1.80
N PRO A 485 -0.02 -17.90 -2.31
CA PRO A 485 -1.41 -18.04 -1.88
C PRO A 485 -1.47 -18.24 -0.37
N GLU A 486 -2.36 -17.53 0.30
CA GLU A 486 -2.56 -17.64 1.74
C GLU A 486 -4.00 -17.22 2.09
N ASP A 487 -4.67 -17.99 2.94
CA ASP A 487 -5.94 -17.56 3.52
C ASP A 487 -5.67 -16.44 4.53
N CYS A 488 -5.67 -15.19 4.05
CA CYS A 488 -5.34 -14.02 4.86
C CYS A 488 -6.35 -13.76 5.98
N ALA A 489 -7.50 -14.44 5.96
CA ALA A 489 -8.47 -14.38 7.04
C ALA A 489 -8.13 -15.30 8.22
N LYS A 490 -7.34 -16.35 7.99
CA LYS A 490 -6.93 -17.31 9.04
C LYS A 490 -5.52 -17.07 9.59
N ASN A 491 -4.64 -16.52 8.76
CA ASN A 491 -3.20 -16.38 9.05
C ASN A 491 -2.80 -14.91 9.29
N SER A 492 -3.73 -14.11 9.70
CA SER A 492 -3.53 -12.68 10.01
C SER A 492 -2.85 -12.48 11.37
#